data_06dbdcb47adb38c54f4b5585042aac41
#
_entry.id   06dbdcb47adb38c54f4b5585042aac41
#
_cell.length_a   1.000
_cell.length_b   1.000
_cell.length_c   1.000
_cell.angle_alpha   90.00
_cell.angle_beta   90.00
_cell.angle_gamma   90.00
#
_symmetry.space_group_name_H-M   'P 1'
#
loop_
_entity.id
_entity.type
_entity.pdbx_description
1 polymer ?
#
loop_
_entity_poly.entity_id
_entity_poly.type
_entity_poly.pdbx_seq_one_letter_code
_entity_poly.pdbx_strand_id
1 'polypeptide(L)'
;MVTPHSAGAPEAPKPWYYLSLTKQIMLGLVIGVVVGALLAQLPPEARKTWDSWLVLVRDIFLHLIKVMIAPLVFASVVQGIAGTGDMKKVGRIGAKALLYFEIVTTAALAVGLLVVNLAKPGEGLKLAGSAAALGSAAQNKPLTLIETILHSFPTSLIDAMARNDVLQVVVFAVFFAMAVIAAGEAGKPVLIWCDSVTQVMFKFAGIIMKFAPFGVGAAIAVTVSHQGVDVLFSLGKLVLTLYFALILFVVVVFGIVVAVAKVPLKALTRAVREPFTIAFTTANSEAALPKAFDNMEKLGVPRGIVGFVLPAGYTFNLDGSTLHLAV
;
A
#
# COMPACT_ATOMS: atom_id res chain seq x y z
N MET A 1 15.93 30.81 -10.05
CA MET A 1 15.87 30.28 -11.43
C MET A 1 15.73 28.78 -11.32
N VAL A 2 14.51 28.26 -11.50
CA VAL A 2 14.25 26.82 -11.48
C VAL A 2 14.47 26.33 -12.91
N THR A 3 15.50 25.53 -13.14
CA THR A 3 15.72 24.88 -14.41
C THR A 3 14.54 23.95 -14.72
N PRO A 4 13.95 23.98 -15.92
CA PRO A 4 12.89 23.04 -16.28
C PRO A 4 13.50 21.63 -16.27
N HIS A 5 12.83 20.70 -15.60
CA HIS A 5 13.13 19.28 -15.68
C HIS A 5 13.18 18.89 -17.17
N SER A 6 14.35 18.48 -17.62
CA SER A 6 14.51 17.86 -18.94
C SER A 6 13.60 16.63 -18.96
N ALA A 7 12.57 16.68 -19.80
CA ALA A 7 11.81 15.50 -20.16
C ALA A 7 12.82 14.42 -20.58
N GLY A 8 12.91 13.36 -19.78
CA GLY A 8 13.82 12.25 -20.08
C GLY A 8 13.58 11.77 -21.50
N ALA A 9 14.65 11.57 -22.25
CA ALA A 9 14.58 10.99 -23.58
C ALA A 9 13.72 9.71 -23.52
N PRO A 10 12.89 9.44 -24.54
CA PRO A 10 12.05 8.24 -24.57
C PRO A 10 12.97 7.02 -24.40
N GLU A 11 12.76 6.25 -23.30
CA GLU A 11 13.48 4.99 -23.12
C GLU A 11 13.31 4.13 -24.37
N ALA A 12 14.42 3.66 -24.94
CA ALA A 12 14.39 2.74 -26.07
C ALA A 12 13.46 1.56 -25.77
N PRO A 13 12.67 1.09 -26.73
CA PRO A 13 11.73 -0.01 -26.51
C PRO A 13 12.50 -1.23 -26.00
N LYS A 14 12.15 -1.68 -24.77
CA LYS A 14 12.78 -2.86 -24.16
C LYS A 14 12.53 -4.07 -25.04
N PRO A 15 13.54 -4.91 -25.32
CA PRO A 15 13.37 -6.10 -26.16
C PRO A 15 12.20 -6.96 -25.63
N TRP A 16 11.48 -7.64 -26.53
CA TRP A 16 10.29 -8.46 -26.24
C TRP A 16 10.51 -9.56 -25.18
N TYR A 17 11.74 -9.98 -24.97
CA TYR A 17 12.13 -10.96 -23.94
C TYR A 17 12.33 -10.36 -22.54
N TYR A 18 12.27 -9.04 -22.39
CA TYR A 18 12.29 -8.41 -21.06
C TYR A 18 10.94 -8.62 -20.37
N LEU A 19 10.94 -9.55 -19.43
CA LEU A 19 9.78 -9.80 -18.56
C LEU A 19 9.52 -8.59 -17.66
N SER A 20 8.31 -8.05 -17.71
CA SER A 20 7.88 -7.03 -16.73
C SER A 20 7.98 -7.61 -15.32
N LEU A 21 8.17 -6.76 -14.29
CA LEU A 21 8.25 -7.18 -12.89
C LEU A 21 7.08 -8.08 -12.49
N THR A 22 5.86 -7.75 -12.92
CA THR A 22 4.66 -8.55 -12.66
C THR A 22 4.80 -9.98 -13.23
N LYS A 23 5.30 -10.11 -14.46
CA LYS A 23 5.54 -11.43 -15.07
C LYS A 23 6.63 -12.21 -14.33
N GLN A 24 7.67 -11.54 -13.85
CA GLN A 24 8.72 -12.15 -13.03
C GLN A 24 8.16 -12.66 -11.69
N ILE A 25 7.30 -11.89 -11.02
CA ILE A 25 6.64 -12.29 -9.77
C ILE A 25 5.71 -13.50 -10.03
N MET A 26 4.93 -13.46 -11.10
CA MET A 26 4.08 -14.60 -11.48
C MET A 26 4.89 -15.86 -11.78
N LEU A 27 6.03 -15.72 -12.47
CA LEU A 27 6.96 -16.82 -12.70
C LEU A 27 7.55 -17.35 -11.39
N GLY A 28 7.97 -16.44 -10.50
CA GLY A 28 8.44 -16.78 -9.16
C GLY A 28 7.40 -17.55 -8.35
N LEU A 29 6.13 -17.13 -8.42
CA LEU A 29 5.01 -17.83 -7.79
C LEU A 29 4.85 -19.25 -8.34
N VAL A 30 4.82 -19.42 -9.67
CA VAL A 30 4.70 -20.75 -10.31
C VAL A 30 5.87 -21.65 -9.92
N ILE A 31 7.10 -21.13 -9.97
CA ILE A 31 8.30 -21.88 -9.52
C ILE A 31 8.16 -22.24 -8.04
N GLY A 32 7.70 -21.32 -7.20
CA GLY A 32 7.47 -21.54 -5.78
C GLY A 32 6.49 -22.69 -5.52
N VAL A 33 5.38 -22.73 -6.28
CA VAL A 33 4.41 -23.85 -6.20
C VAL A 33 5.06 -25.18 -6.56
N VAL A 34 5.80 -25.24 -7.67
CA VAL A 34 6.48 -26.49 -8.11
C VAL A 34 7.51 -26.93 -7.08
N VAL A 35 8.36 -26.01 -6.62
CA VAL A 35 9.38 -26.30 -5.60
C VAL A 35 8.72 -26.76 -4.30
N GLY A 36 7.67 -26.07 -3.83
CA GLY A 36 6.94 -26.45 -2.62
C GLY A 36 6.30 -27.83 -2.72
N ALA A 37 5.69 -28.15 -3.87
CA ALA A 37 5.10 -29.48 -4.11
C ALA A 37 6.15 -30.61 -4.15
N LEU A 38 7.34 -30.35 -4.70
CA LEU A 38 8.46 -31.29 -4.67
C LEU A 38 8.99 -31.49 -3.25
N LEU A 39 9.16 -30.40 -2.49
CA LEU A 39 9.61 -30.45 -1.10
C LEU A 39 8.61 -31.17 -0.19
N ALA A 40 7.31 -31.06 -0.45
CA ALA A 40 6.27 -31.77 0.30
C ALA A 40 6.44 -33.31 0.22
N GLN A 41 7.08 -33.83 -0.83
CA GLN A 41 7.33 -35.27 -1.04
C GLN A 41 8.63 -35.75 -0.36
N LEU A 42 9.47 -34.83 0.11
CA LEU A 42 10.74 -35.20 0.76
C LEU A 42 10.52 -35.65 2.21
N PRO A 43 11.41 -36.51 2.74
CA PRO A 43 11.45 -36.83 4.17
C PRO A 43 11.59 -35.56 5.03
N PRO A 44 10.99 -35.55 6.23
CA PRO A 44 10.95 -34.35 7.09
C PRO A 44 12.31 -33.69 7.36
N GLU A 45 13.36 -34.51 7.54
CA GLU A 45 14.72 -34.00 7.81
C GLU A 45 15.32 -33.25 6.60
N ALA A 46 15.20 -33.85 5.39
CA ALA A 46 15.68 -33.20 4.17
C ALA A 46 14.88 -31.93 3.85
N ARG A 47 13.56 -31.97 4.04
CA ARG A 47 12.66 -30.82 3.85
C ARG A 47 13.04 -29.67 4.76
N LYS A 48 13.32 -29.92 6.05
CA LYS A 48 13.67 -28.89 7.04
C LYS A 48 14.87 -28.03 6.61
N THR A 49 15.89 -28.64 6.00
CA THR A 49 17.06 -27.91 5.51
C THR A 49 16.69 -26.94 4.38
N TRP A 50 15.91 -27.38 3.39
CA TRP A 50 15.46 -26.53 2.28
C TRP A 50 14.50 -25.44 2.73
N ASP A 51 13.56 -25.78 3.62
CA ASP A 51 12.63 -24.81 4.21
C ASP A 51 13.37 -23.69 4.91
N SER A 52 14.47 -23.98 5.63
CA SER A 52 15.28 -22.97 6.31
C SER A 52 15.85 -21.94 5.34
N TRP A 53 16.35 -22.37 4.18
CA TRP A 53 16.85 -21.46 3.14
C TRP A 53 15.74 -20.64 2.48
N LEU A 54 14.60 -21.25 2.21
CA LEU A 54 13.44 -20.55 1.64
C LEU A 54 12.87 -19.54 2.62
N VAL A 55 12.76 -19.91 3.91
CA VAL A 55 12.37 -18.97 4.98
C VAL A 55 13.33 -17.79 5.06
N LEU A 56 14.64 -18.04 4.97
CA LEU A 56 15.64 -16.96 4.96
C LEU A 56 15.42 -16.00 3.79
N VAL A 57 15.21 -16.49 2.57
CA VAL A 57 14.96 -15.65 1.38
C VAL A 57 13.67 -14.85 1.54
N ARG A 58 12.59 -15.48 2.01
CA ARG A 58 11.32 -14.82 2.32
C ARG A 58 11.51 -13.70 3.36
N ASP A 59 12.19 -14.02 4.46
CA ASP A 59 12.32 -13.09 5.60
C ASP A 59 13.23 -11.90 5.26
N ILE A 60 14.30 -12.11 4.48
CA ILE A 60 15.10 -11.01 3.92
C ILE A 60 14.19 -10.06 3.11
N PHE A 61 13.35 -10.60 2.23
CA PHE A 61 12.44 -9.77 1.43
C PHE A 61 11.46 -8.99 2.31
N LEU A 62 10.87 -9.65 3.31
CA LEU A 62 9.95 -8.98 4.25
C LEU A 62 10.64 -7.91 5.09
N HIS A 63 11.87 -8.15 5.54
CA HIS A 63 12.66 -7.15 6.27
C HIS A 63 13.01 -5.94 5.38
N LEU A 64 13.38 -6.18 4.12
CA LEU A 64 13.67 -5.11 3.16
C LEU A 64 12.42 -4.23 2.89
N ILE A 65 11.23 -4.82 2.82
CA ILE A 65 9.98 -4.06 2.71
C ILE A 65 9.74 -3.24 3.98
N LYS A 66 9.85 -3.86 5.14
CA LYS A 66 9.55 -3.20 6.43
C LYS A 66 10.44 -1.98 6.67
N VAL A 67 11.74 -2.05 6.33
CA VAL A 67 12.68 -0.96 6.60
C VAL A 67 12.36 0.33 5.84
N MET A 68 11.68 0.24 4.70
CA MET A 68 11.34 1.43 3.90
C MET A 68 10.05 2.14 4.33
N ILE A 69 9.16 1.45 5.08
CA ILE A 69 7.81 1.97 5.38
C ILE A 69 7.90 3.27 6.20
N ALA A 70 8.58 3.23 7.34
CA ALA A 70 8.59 4.36 8.27
C ALA A 70 9.21 5.63 7.69
N PRO A 71 10.39 5.62 7.03
CA PRO A 71 10.97 6.81 6.40
C PRO A 71 10.10 7.35 5.25
N LEU A 72 9.52 6.46 4.43
CA LEU A 72 8.66 6.85 3.32
C LEU A 72 7.39 7.53 3.83
N VAL A 73 6.71 6.92 4.81
CA VAL A 73 5.48 7.46 5.40
C VAL A 73 5.75 8.82 6.05
N PHE A 74 6.81 8.94 6.85
CA PHE A 74 7.17 10.21 7.48
C PHE A 74 7.38 11.32 6.44
N ALA A 75 8.26 11.08 5.47
CA ALA A 75 8.62 12.10 4.48
C ALA A 75 7.44 12.47 3.58
N SER A 76 6.65 11.50 3.13
CA SER A 76 5.49 11.73 2.25
C SER A 76 4.35 12.47 2.96
N VAL A 77 4.09 12.16 4.22
CA VAL A 77 3.06 12.87 5.02
C VAL A 77 3.47 14.31 5.26
N VAL A 78 4.74 14.55 5.66
CA VAL A 78 5.25 15.92 5.85
C VAL A 78 5.17 16.71 4.55
N GLN A 79 5.61 16.12 3.44
CA GLN A 79 5.55 16.75 2.12
C GLN A 79 4.10 17.04 1.69
N GLY A 80 3.18 16.08 1.87
CA GLY A 80 1.78 16.23 1.49
C GLY A 80 1.09 17.36 2.25
N ILE A 81 1.36 17.52 3.54
CA ILE A 81 0.75 18.55 4.38
C ILE A 81 1.47 19.90 4.20
N ALA A 82 2.79 19.94 4.39
CA ALA A 82 3.55 21.20 4.38
C ALA A 82 3.72 21.78 2.96
N GLY A 83 3.70 20.94 1.93
CA GLY A 83 3.81 21.39 0.53
C GLY A 83 2.66 22.26 0.02
N THR A 84 1.55 22.32 0.74
CA THR A 84 0.37 23.16 0.35
C THR A 84 0.53 24.64 0.67
N GLY A 85 1.39 25.01 1.60
CA GLY A 85 1.82 26.39 1.89
C GLY A 85 0.77 27.37 2.48
N ASP A 86 -0.51 27.04 2.51
CA ASP A 86 -1.59 27.93 2.99
C ASP A 86 -2.53 27.21 3.97
N MET A 87 -2.33 27.47 5.25
CA MET A 87 -3.08 26.84 6.36
C MET A 87 -4.60 27.06 6.27
N LYS A 88 -5.08 28.22 5.78
CA LYS A 88 -6.53 28.51 5.74
C LYS A 88 -7.22 27.77 4.59
N LYS A 89 -6.60 27.71 3.41
CA LYS A 89 -7.10 26.92 2.27
C LYS A 89 -7.01 25.44 2.56
N VAL A 90 -5.88 24.98 3.12
CA VAL A 90 -5.65 23.61 3.55
C VAL A 90 -6.68 23.17 4.59
N GLY A 91 -6.94 23.98 5.60
CA GLY A 91 -7.88 23.63 6.66
C GLY A 91 -9.30 23.35 6.14
N ARG A 92 -9.83 24.19 5.24
CA ARG A 92 -11.20 24.03 4.74
C ARG A 92 -11.35 22.89 3.71
N ILE A 93 -10.40 22.75 2.79
CA ILE A 93 -10.41 21.67 1.79
C ILE A 93 -10.01 20.38 2.48
N GLY A 94 -9.01 20.44 3.37
CA GLY A 94 -8.52 19.30 4.13
C GLY A 94 -9.59 18.68 5.02
N ALA A 95 -10.33 19.48 5.79
CA ALA A 95 -11.42 18.98 6.62
C ALA A 95 -12.49 18.25 5.79
N LYS A 96 -12.86 18.78 4.62
CA LYS A 96 -13.80 18.11 3.71
C LYS A 96 -13.23 16.84 3.10
N ALA A 97 -11.95 16.86 2.71
CA ALA A 97 -11.27 15.70 2.15
C ALA A 97 -11.14 14.59 3.21
N LEU A 98 -10.70 14.92 4.42
CA LEU A 98 -10.60 13.97 5.53
C LEU A 98 -11.95 13.36 5.90
N LEU A 99 -13.00 14.17 6.00
CA LEU A 99 -14.35 13.64 6.24
C LEU A 99 -14.81 12.68 5.12
N TYR A 100 -14.54 13.04 3.88
CA TYR A 100 -14.82 12.17 2.73
C TYR A 100 -14.01 10.88 2.80
N PHE A 101 -12.71 10.95 3.09
CA PHE A 101 -11.84 9.79 3.23
C PHE A 101 -12.34 8.85 4.32
N GLU A 102 -12.71 9.38 5.49
CA GLU A 102 -13.23 8.59 6.61
C GLU A 102 -14.53 7.87 6.26
N ILE A 103 -15.46 8.56 5.61
CA ILE A 103 -16.72 7.95 5.17
C ILE A 103 -16.47 6.82 4.16
N VAL A 104 -15.59 7.05 3.17
CA VAL A 104 -15.32 6.07 2.11
C VAL A 104 -14.52 4.90 2.63
N THR A 105 -13.52 5.13 3.50
CA THR A 105 -12.76 4.06 4.17
C THR A 105 -13.64 3.21 5.09
N THR A 106 -14.56 3.84 5.83
CA THR A 106 -15.55 3.11 6.65
C THR A 106 -16.46 2.26 5.78
N ALA A 107 -16.90 2.80 4.64
CA ALA A 107 -17.70 2.03 3.67
C ALA A 107 -16.89 0.87 3.06
N ALA A 108 -15.59 1.07 2.77
CA ALA A 108 -14.70 0.01 2.30
C ALA A 108 -14.57 -1.11 3.33
N LEU A 109 -14.34 -0.76 4.61
CA LEU A 109 -14.28 -1.71 5.71
C LEU A 109 -15.60 -2.50 5.84
N ALA A 110 -16.74 -1.82 5.80
CA ALA A 110 -18.05 -2.46 5.88
C ALA A 110 -18.31 -3.43 4.70
N VAL A 111 -17.94 -3.03 3.47
CA VAL A 111 -18.05 -3.89 2.28
C VAL A 111 -17.12 -5.10 2.41
N GLY A 112 -15.86 -4.90 2.83
CA GLY A 112 -14.91 -5.99 3.04
C GLY A 112 -15.40 -7.01 4.06
N LEU A 113 -15.84 -6.54 5.23
CA LEU A 113 -16.40 -7.39 6.29
C LEU A 113 -17.68 -8.12 5.84
N LEU A 114 -18.54 -7.45 5.11
CA LEU A 114 -19.76 -8.08 4.56
C LEU A 114 -19.39 -9.21 3.60
N VAL A 115 -18.48 -8.94 2.67
CA VAL A 115 -18.09 -9.92 1.64
C VAL A 115 -17.33 -11.10 2.26
N VAL A 116 -16.42 -10.88 3.21
CA VAL A 116 -15.69 -11.98 3.85
C VAL A 116 -16.60 -12.86 4.69
N ASN A 117 -17.58 -12.28 5.40
CA ASN A 117 -18.55 -13.04 6.19
C ASN A 117 -19.50 -13.86 5.31
N LEU A 118 -19.82 -13.40 4.10
CA LEU A 118 -20.64 -14.14 3.14
C LEU A 118 -19.84 -15.23 2.41
N ALA A 119 -18.63 -14.91 1.94
CA ALA A 119 -17.80 -15.81 1.13
C ALA A 119 -17.02 -16.83 1.97
N LYS A 120 -16.73 -16.51 3.23
CA LYS A 120 -15.93 -17.32 4.19
C LYS A 120 -14.72 -18.00 3.52
N PRO A 121 -13.78 -17.25 2.96
CA PRO A 121 -12.70 -17.81 2.15
C PRO A 121 -11.75 -18.71 2.96
N GLY A 122 -11.66 -18.51 4.30
CA GLY A 122 -10.82 -19.30 5.21
C GLY A 122 -11.50 -20.56 5.76
N GLU A 123 -12.77 -20.84 5.44
CA GLU A 123 -13.48 -21.99 5.98
C GLU A 123 -12.89 -23.30 5.42
N GLY A 124 -12.42 -24.17 6.34
CA GLY A 124 -11.76 -25.45 5.98
C GLY A 124 -10.23 -25.40 5.96
N LEU A 125 -9.58 -24.24 6.13
CA LEU A 125 -8.13 -24.14 6.29
C LEU A 125 -7.71 -24.68 7.66
N LYS A 126 -7.07 -25.85 7.67
CA LYS A 126 -6.34 -26.36 8.84
C LYS A 126 -4.96 -25.71 8.86
N LEU A 127 -4.83 -24.56 9.51
CA LEU A 127 -3.52 -23.92 9.71
C LEU A 127 -2.70 -24.77 10.69
N ALA A 128 -1.89 -25.67 10.18
CA ALA A 128 -0.95 -26.41 11.00
C ALA A 128 0.06 -25.42 11.60
N GLY A 129 0.02 -25.23 12.91
CA GLY A 129 0.96 -24.38 13.66
C GLY A 129 0.44 -23.01 14.13
N SER A 130 -0.80 -22.62 13.79
CA SER A 130 -1.30 -21.28 14.14
C SER A 130 -1.80 -21.13 15.58
N ALA A 131 -2.01 -22.21 16.33
CA ALA A 131 -2.44 -22.14 17.72
C ALA A 131 -1.43 -21.39 18.61
N ALA A 132 -0.12 -21.56 18.37
CA ALA A 132 0.93 -20.83 19.08
C ALA A 132 1.04 -19.37 18.65
N ALA A 133 0.88 -19.07 17.35
CA ALA A 133 0.90 -17.70 16.83
C ALA A 133 -0.38 -16.93 17.21
N LEU A 134 -1.55 -17.59 17.22
CA LEU A 134 -2.80 -17.03 17.70
C LEU A 134 -2.78 -16.87 19.23
N GLY A 135 -2.13 -17.79 19.96
CA GLY A 135 -1.94 -17.70 21.40
C GLY A 135 -1.08 -16.50 21.81
N SER A 136 -0.04 -16.16 21.06
CA SER A 136 0.77 -14.96 21.30
C SER A 136 0.05 -13.65 20.92
N ALA A 137 -0.77 -13.66 19.89
CA ALA A 137 -1.61 -12.52 19.53
C ALA A 137 -2.79 -12.32 20.48
N ALA A 138 -3.37 -13.42 21.00
CA ALA A 138 -4.47 -13.39 21.96
C ALA A 138 -4.01 -13.04 23.40
N GLN A 139 -2.71 -13.12 23.71
CA GLN A 139 -2.14 -12.68 24.99
C GLN A 139 -1.99 -11.15 25.10
N ASN A 140 -2.05 -10.42 24.01
CA ASN A 140 -2.16 -8.98 24.05
C ASN A 140 -3.57 -8.61 24.51
N LYS A 141 -3.72 -8.18 25.78
CA LYS A 141 -4.96 -7.59 26.27
C LYS A 141 -5.42 -6.53 25.27
N PRO A 142 -6.69 -6.54 24.84
CA PRO A 142 -7.19 -5.45 23.99
C PRO A 142 -6.97 -4.13 24.74
N LEU A 143 -6.23 -3.23 24.10
CA LEU A 143 -5.98 -1.90 24.66
C LEU A 143 -7.33 -1.21 24.87
N THR A 144 -7.48 -0.56 26.02
CA THR A 144 -8.63 0.32 26.22
C THR A 144 -8.57 1.49 25.24
N LEU A 145 -9.70 2.15 25.01
CA LEU A 145 -9.78 3.31 24.11
C LEU A 145 -8.76 4.40 24.52
N ILE A 146 -8.59 4.61 25.83
CA ILE A 146 -7.64 5.59 26.37
C ILE A 146 -6.19 5.15 26.09
N GLU A 147 -5.86 3.88 26.29
CA GLU A 147 -4.54 3.32 25.99
C GLU A 147 -4.23 3.38 24.49
N THR A 148 -5.23 3.11 23.63
CA THR A 148 -5.08 3.22 22.17
C THR A 148 -4.80 4.66 21.75
N ILE A 149 -5.53 5.63 22.28
CA ILE A 149 -5.30 7.05 22.00
C ILE A 149 -3.90 7.45 22.51
N LEU A 150 -3.52 7.08 23.73
CA LEU A 150 -2.21 7.41 24.28
C LEU A 150 -1.09 6.76 23.47
N HIS A 151 -1.25 5.50 23.07
CA HIS A 151 -0.28 4.78 22.23
C HIS A 151 -0.09 5.41 20.86
N SER A 152 -1.08 6.15 20.34
CA SER A 152 -0.96 6.84 19.05
C SER A 152 0.04 7.99 19.06
N PHE A 153 0.38 8.51 20.26
CA PHE A 153 1.37 9.60 20.40
C PHE A 153 2.74 9.03 20.74
N PRO A 154 3.75 9.21 19.86
CA PRO A 154 5.07 8.67 20.10
C PRO A 154 5.81 9.42 21.22
N THR A 155 6.49 8.68 22.06
CA THR A 155 7.46 9.24 23.01
C THR A 155 8.79 9.58 22.34
N SER A 156 9.11 8.89 21.22
CA SER A 156 10.28 9.12 20.39
C SER A 156 9.96 8.73 18.94
N LEU A 157 10.26 9.63 17.99
CA LEU A 157 10.13 9.34 16.56
C LEU A 157 11.04 8.17 16.15
N ILE A 158 12.27 8.14 16.65
CA ILE A 158 13.25 7.10 16.29
C ILE A 158 12.80 5.72 16.77
N ASP A 159 12.23 5.63 17.97
CA ASP A 159 11.68 4.38 18.49
C ASP A 159 10.45 3.92 17.68
N ALA A 160 9.55 4.84 17.37
CA ALA A 160 8.39 4.56 16.51
C ALA A 160 8.82 4.04 15.12
N MET A 161 9.83 4.66 14.50
CA MET A 161 10.40 4.20 13.23
C MET A 161 11.08 2.84 13.36
N ALA A 162 11.85 2.61 14.42
CA ALA A 162 12.55 1.33 14.64
C ALA A 162 11.58 0.16 14.85
N ARG A 163 10.46 0.40 15.50
CA ARG A 163 9.39 -0.61 15.69
C ARG A 163 8.43 -0.73 14.51
N ASN A 164 8.57 0.14 13.49
CA ASN A 164 7.60 0.27 12.39
C ASN A 164 6.17 0.54 12.88
N ASP A 165 6.01 1.31 13.96
CA ASP A 165 4.71 1.76 14.41
C ASP A 165 4.23 2.93 13.54
N VAL A 166 3.59 2.56 12.43
CA VAL A 166 3.18 3.50 11.38
C VAL A 166 2.22 4.56 11.93
N LEU A 167 1.34 4.20 12.86
CA LEU A 167 0.39 5.14 13.46
C LEU A 167 1.12 6.26 14.21
N GLN A 168 2.08 5.90 15.05
CA GLN A 168 2.89 6.89 15.79
C GLN A 168 3.71 7.77 14.85
N VAL A 169 4.29 7.17 13.79
CA VAL A 169 5.05 7.92 12.77
C VAL A 169 4.16 8.94 12.06
N VAL A 170 2.93 8.56 11.69
CA VAL A 170 1.97 9.45 11.03
C VAL A 170 1.56 10.59 11.95
N VAL A 171 1.19 10.29 13.21
CA VAL A 171 0.80 11.32 14.18
C VAL A 171 1.93 12.34 14.38
N PHE A 172 3.16 11.87 14.56
CA PHE A 172 4.32 12.76 14.65
C PHE A 172 4.50 13.59 13.38
N ALA A 173 4.42 12.96 12.20
CA ALA A 173 4.60 13.63 10.91
C ALA A 173 3.56 14.74 10.68
N VAL A 174 2.31 14.57 11.13
CA VAL A 174 1.28 15.60 11.07
C VAL A 174 1.66 16.82 11.91
N PHE A 175 2.04 16.61 13.19
CA PHE A 175 2.48 17.72 14.05
C PHE A 175 3.74 18.40 13.53
N PHE A 176 4.69 17.61 13.03
CA PHE A 176 5.93 18.11 12.44
C PHE A 176 5.66 18.96 11.19
N ALA A 177 4.77 18.51 10.31
CA ALA A 177 4.37 19.25 9.13
C ALA A 177 3.70 20.58 9.47
N MET A 178 2.85 20.61 10.52
CA MET A 178 2.27 21.86 11.02
C MET A 178 3.35 22.82 11.53
N ALA A 179 4.35 22.32 12.24
CA ALA A 179 5.48 23.12 12.70
C ALA A 179 6.33 23.65 11.52
N VAL A 180 6.55 22.85 10.48
CA VAL A 180 7.25 23.28 9.26
C VAL A 180 6.51 24.43 8.56
N ILE A 181 5.16 24.35 8.46
CA ILE A 181 4.34 25.43 7.91
C ILE A 181 4.47 26.68 8.79
N ALA A 182 4.37 26.55 10.11
CA ALA A 182 4.44 27.66 11.05
C ALA A 182 5.80 28.36 11.04
N ALA A 183 6.89 27.62 10.78
CA ALA A 183 8.25 28.14 10.64
C ALA A 183 8.46 29.00 9.36
N GLY A 184 7.55 28.95 8.40
CA GLY A 184 7.60 29.76 7.16
C GLY A 184 8.87 29.50 6.35
N GLU A 185 9.65 30.56 6.09
CA GLU A 185 10.89 30.46 5.28
C GLU A 185 11.93 29.49 5.90
N ALA A 186 12.04 29.41 7.22
CA ALA A 186 12.95 28.50 7.90
C ALA A 186 12.53 27.03 7.74
N GLY A 187 11.27 26.75 7.47
CA GLY A 187 10.74 25.41 7.22
C GLY A 187 11.00 24.89 5.80
N LYS A 188 11.26 25.76 4.81
CA LYS A 188 11.45 25.37 3.41
C LYS A 188 12.56 24.34 3.18
N PRO A 189 13.77 24.46 3.78
CA PRO A 189 14.81 23.45 3.62
C PRO A 189 14.37 22.07 4.10
N VAL A 190 13.60 22.02 5.20
CA VAL A 190 13.07 20.75 5.73
C VAL A 190 12.08 20.12 4.74
N LEU A 191 11.20 20.92 4.14
CA LEU A 191 10.25 20.44 3.13
C LEU A 191 10.97 19.89 1.89
N ILE A 192 12.00 20.59 1.39
CA ILE A 192 12.84 20.14 0.28
C ILE A 192 13.56 18.83 0.64
N TRP A 193 14.05 18.71 1.86
CA TRP A 193 14.65 17.47 2.34
C TRP A 193 13.64 16.31 2.36
N CYS A 194 12.43 16.52 2.87
CA CYS A 194 11.38 15.50 2.86
C CYS A 194 11.00 15.08 1.44
N ASP A 195 10.92 16.02 0.50
CA ASP A 195 10.68 15.72 -0.92
C ASP A 195 11.78 14.83 -1.49
N SER A 196 13.04 15.19 -1.23
CA SER A 196 14.20 14.42 -1.68
C SER A 196 14.23 13.02 -1.07
N VAL A 197 13.93 12.88 0.23
CA VAL A 197 13.83 11.58 0.91
C VAL A 197 12.73 10.74 0.29
N THR A 198 11.56 11.31 0.03
CA THR A 198 10.44 10.60 -0.62
C THR A 198 10.87 10.03 -1.97
N GLN A 199 11.51 10.85 -2.82
CA GLN A 199 12.00 10.41 -4.13
C GLN A 199 13.06 9.30 -4.03
N VAL A 200 13.99 9.41 -3.08
CA VAL A 200 15.00 8.37 -2.83
C VAL A 200 14.35 7.08 -2.34
N MET A 201 13.37 7.17 -1.43
CA MET A 201 12.65 6.00 -0.93
C MET A 201 11.87 5.29 -2.04
N PHE A 202 11.30 6.01 -3.00
CA PHE A 202 10.67 5.39 -4.16
C PHE A 202 11.67 4.63 -5.06
N LYS A 203 12.86 5.18 -5.27
CA LYS A 203 13.92 4.45 -5.97
C LYS A 203 14.40 3.23 -5.19
N PHE A 204 14.52 3.36 -3.87
CA PHE A 204 14.87 2.26 -2.98
C PHE A 204 13.81 1.15 -3.03
N ALA A 205 12.52 1.49 -2.96
CA ALA A 205 11.42 0.54 -3.16
C ALA A 205 11.53 -0.18 -4.51
N GLY A 206 11.85 0.54 -5.59
CA GLY A 206 12.06 -0.06 -6.91
C GLY A 206 13.22 -1.06 -6.95
N ILE A 207 14.28 -0.84 -6.14
CA ILE A 207 15.39 -1.79 -5.98
C ILE A 207 14.93 -3.04 -5.23
N ILE A 208 14.22 -2.87 -4.10
CA ILE A 208 13.69 -3.97 -3.29
C ILE A 208 12.71 -4.82 -4.10
N MET A 209 11.84 -4.19 -4.89
CA MET A 209 10.85 -4.89 -5.71
C MET A 209 11.48 -5.80 -6.77
N LYS A 210 12.73 -5.58 -7.19
CA LYS A 210 13.45 -6.54 -8.04
C LYS A 210 13.73 -7.87 -7.34
N PHE A 211 13.74 -7.89 -6.02
CA PHE A 211 13.88 -9.09 -5.21
C PHE A 211 12.53 -9.80 -4.97
N ALA A 212 11.41 -9.15 -5.24
CA ALA A 212 10.07 -9.69 -5.00
C ALA A 212 9.80 -11.06 -5.66
N PRO A 213 10.22 -11.37 -6.90
CA PRO A 213 10.03 -12.69 -7.50
C PRO A 213 10.61 -13.82 -6.64
N PHE A 214 11.78 -13.59 -6.05
CA PHE A 214 12.45 -14.58 -5.18
C PHE A 214 11.76 -14.68 -3.82
N GLY A 215 11.45 -13.54 -3.19
CA GLY A 215 10.76 -13.50 -1.89
C GLY A 215 9.37 -14.13 -1.93
N VAL A 216 8.58 -13.79 -2.96
CA VAL A 216 7.23 -14.35 -3.17
C VAL A 216 7.32 -15.84 -3.53
N GLY A 217 8.24 -16.23 -4.43
CA GLY A 217 8.46 -17.63 -4.78
C GLY A 217 8.83 -18.47 -3.55
N ALA A 218 9.75 -17.98 -2.73
CA ALA A 218 10.16 -18.67 -1.50
C ALA A 218 9.00 -18.78 -0.48
N ALA A 219 8.21 -17.70 -0.31
CA ALA A 219 7.05 -17.70 0.59
C ALA A 219 6.01 -18.77 0.17
N ILE A 220 5.69 -18.83 -1.12
CA ILE A 220 4.75 -19.81 -1.66
C ILE A 220 5.32 -21.24 -1.55
N ALA A 221 6.63 -21.42 -1.84
CA ALA A 221 7.27 -22.73 -1.72
C ALA A 221 7.18 -23.27 -0.28
N VAL A 222 7.48 -22.46 0.74
CA VAL A 222 7.33 -22.83 2.15
C VAL A 222 5.87 -23.14 2.49
N THR A 223 4.94 -22.35 2.03
CA THR A 223 3.51 -22.55 2.32
C THR A 223 3.02 -23.86 1.73
N VAL A 224 3.35 -24.14 0.46
CA VAL A 224 2.95 -25.38 -0.23
C VAL A 224 3.67 -26.60 0.35
N SER A 225 4.94 -26.48 0.74
CA SER A 225 5.69 -27.60 1.35
C SER A 225 5.06 -28.09 2.66
N HIS A 226 4.48 -27.16 3.45
CA HIS A 226 3.88 -27.50 4.75
C HIS A 226 2.39 -27.83 4.69
N GLN A 227 1.62 -27.17 3.80
CA GLN A 227 0.17 -27.27 3.77
C GLN A 227 -0.37 -28.01 2.53
N GLY A 228 0.52 -28.39 1.62
CA GLY A 228 0.14 -29.04 0.37
C GLY A 228 -0.40 -28.06 -0.67
N VAL A 229 -0.76 -28.58 -1.84
CA VAL A 229 -1.28 -27.79 -2.97
C VAL A 229 -2.70 -27.27 -2.72
N ASP A 230 -3.45 -27.95 -1.83
CA ASP A 230 -4.84 -27.59 -1.50
C ASP A 230 -4.97 -26.15 -0.91
N VAL A 231 -3.91 -25.67 -0.25
CA VAL A 231 -3.88 -24.29 0.24
C VAL A 231 -4.02 -23.28 -0.88
N LEU A 232 -3.58 -23.60 -2.10
CA LEU A 232 -3.70 -22.69 -3.25
C LEU A 232 -5.15 -22.45 -3.68
N PHE A 233 -6.03 -23.45 -3.50
CA PHE A 233 -7.46 -23.27 -3.74
C PHE A 233 -8.07 -22.29 -2.74
N SER A 234 -7.68 -22.40 -1.48
CA SER A 234 -8.13 -21.48 -0.43
C SER A 234 -7.60 -20.08 -0.63
N LEU A 235 -6.32 -19.94 -1.00
CA LEU A 235 -5.71 -18.65 -1.38
C LEU A 235 -6.37 -18.08 -2.65
N GLY A 236 -6.66 -18.94 -3.64
CA GLY A 236 -7.40 -18.55 -4.83
C GLY A 236 -8.79 -18.03 -4.49
N LYS A 237 -9.52 -18.71 -3.60
CA LYS A 237 -10.82 -18.26 -3.10
C LYS A 237 -10.72 -16.91 -2.38
N LEU A 238 -9.68 -16.71 -1.55
CA LEU A 238 -9.42 -15.44 -0.88
C LEU A 238 -9.18 -14.30 -1.89
N VAL A 239 -8.33 -14.54 -2.90
CA VAL A 239 -8.05 -13.56 -3.96
C VAL A 239 -9.30 -13.22 -4.76
N LEU A 240 -10.11 -14.21 -5.14
CA LEU A 240 -11.38 -13.99 -5.85
C LEU A 240 -12.37 -13.21 -4.98
N THR A 241 -12.44 -13.52 -3.69
CA THR A 241 -13.26 -12.78 -2.72
C THR A 241 -12.84 -11.31 -2.64
N LEU A 242 -11.53 -11.05 -2.59
CA LEU A 242 -10.99 -9.70 -2.60
C LEU A 242 -11.34 -8.95 -3.90
N TYR A 243 -11.15 -9.57 -5.07
CA TYR A 243 -11.53 -8.95 -6.34
C TYR A 243 -13.03 -8.66 -6.42
N PHE A 244 -13.86 -9.57 -5.93
CA PHE A 244 -15.29 -9.33 -5.84
C PHE A 244 -15.63 -8.15 -4.93
N ALA A 245 -15.01 -8.07 -3.74
CA ALA A 245 -15.16 -6.94 -2.82
C ALA A 245 -14.73 -5.62 -3.45
N LEU A 246 -13.60 -5.60 -4.17
CA LEU A 246 -13.10 -4.41 -4.89
C LEU A 246 -14.07 -3.95 -5.98
N ILE A 247 -14.58 -4.87 -6.79
CA ILE A 247 -15.56 -4.55 -7.84
C ILE A 247 -16.85 -4.02 -7.21
N LEU A 248 -17.35 -4.69 -6.18
CA LEU A 248 -18.55 -4.28 -5.46
C LEU A 248 -18.39 -2.88 -4.87
N PHE A 249 -17.25 -2.61 -4.22
CA PHE A 249 -16.92 -1.30 -3.65
C PHE A 249 -16.89 -0.21 -4.73
N VAL A 250 -16.19 -0.44 -5.83
CA VAL A 250 -16.08 0.54 -6.93
C VAL A 250 -17.46 0.81 -7.54
N VAL A 251 -18.26 -0.24 -7.78
CA VAL A 251 -19.58 -0.07 -8.42
C VAL A 251 -20.57 0.60 -7.48
N VAL A 252 -20.64 0.16 -6.22
CA VAL A 252 -21.64 0.65 -5.26
C VAL A 252 -21.19 1.99 -4.66
N VAL A 253 -20.03 2.02 -3.98
CA VAL A 253 -19.63 3.20 -3.21
C VAL A 253 -19.24 4.34 -4.14
N PHE A 254 -18.33 4.11 -5.11
CA PHE A 254 -18.00 5.16 -6.08
C PHE A 254 -19.15 5.47 -7.04
N GLY A 255 -20.00 4.50 -7.36
CA GLY A 255 -21.23 4.75 -8.12
C GLY A 255 -22.14 5.75 -7.39
N ILE A 256 -22.36 5.58 -6.09
CA ILE A 256 -23.13 6.51 -5.25
C ILE A 256 -22.44 7.89 -5.21
N VAL A 257 -21.12 7.93 -4.97
CA VAL A 257 -20.37 9.19 -4.92
C VAL A 257 -20.49 9.97 -6.24
N VAL A 258 -20.30 9.30 -7.37
CA VAL A 258 -20.41 9.92 -8.70
C VAL A 258 -21.83 10.43 -8.97
N ALA A 259 -22.85 9.67 -8.56
CA ALA A 259 -24.26 10.05 -8.71
C ALA A 259 -24.60 11.29 -7.84
N VAL A 260 -24.21 11.29 -6.57
CA VAL A 260 -24.45 12.39 -5.62
C VAL A 260 -23.69 13.64 -6.04
N ALA A 261 -22.42 13.50 -6.43
CA ALA A 261 -21.59 14.61 -6.89
C ALA A 261 -21.93 15.08 -8.31
N LYS A 262 -22.85 14.38 -9.02
CA LYS A 262 -23.24 14.69 -10.41
C LYS A 262 -22.06 14.79 -11.36
N VAL A 263 -21.01 13.98 -11.12
CA VAL A 263 -19.81 13.96 -11.98
C VAL A 263 -20.14 13.23 -13.29
N PRO A 264 -19.78 13.77 -14.46
CA PRO A 264 -20.02 13.10 -15.73
C PRO A 264 -19.16 11.83 -15.84
N LEU A 265 -19.78 10.65 -15.66
CA LEU A 265 -19.09 9.36 -15.59
C LEU A 265 -18.18 9.10 -16.80
N LYS A 266 -18.64 9.45 -18.02
CA LYS A 266 -17.82 9.29 -19.25
C LYS A 266 -16.53 10.15 -19.23
N ALA A 267 -16.58 11.36 -18.68
CA ALA A 267 -15.42 12.22 -18.58
C ALA A 267 -14.47 11.71 -17.49
N LEU A 268 -15.01 11.30 -16.34
CA LEU A 268 -14.23 10.71 -15.25
C LEU A 268 -13.52 9.43 -15.68
N THR A 269 -14.23 8.47 -16.30
CA THR A 269 -13.62 7.21 -16.75
C THR A 269 -12.53 7.45 -17.79
N ARG A 270 -12.71 8.44 -18.68
CA ARG A 270 -11.66 8.83 -19.64
C ARG A 270 -10.42 9.42 -18.93
N ALA A 271 -10.63 10.25 -17.92
CA ALA A 271 -9.55 10.87 -17.15
C ALA A 271 -8.77 9.84 -16.30
N VAL A 272 -9.47 8.86 -15.72
CA VAL A 272 -8.86 7.86 -14.83
C VAL A 272 -8.25 6.68 -15.60
N ARG A 273 -8.68 6.39 -16.83
CA ARG A 273 -8.26 5.21 -17.61
C ARG A 273 -6.74 5.08 -17.74
N GLU A 274 -6.05 6.15 -18.07
CA GLU A 274 -4.60 6.13 -18.29
C GLU A 274 -3.82 5.99 -16.97
N PRO A 275 -4.09 6.78 -15.92
CA PRO A 275 -3.52 6.55 -14.59
C PRO A 275 -3.77 5.13 -14.05
N PHE A 276 -4.99 4.61 -14.21
CA PHE A 276 -5.33 3.24 -13.83
C PHE A 276 -4.47 2.21 -14.56
N THR A 277 -4.31 2.36 -15.89
CA THR A 277 -3.48 1.45 -16.67
C THR A 277 -2.03 1.48 -16.21
N ILE A 278 -1.48 2.67 -15.91
CA ILE A 278 -0.11 2.82 -15.40
C ILE A 278 0.02 2.12 -14.05
N ALA A 279 -0.87 2.43 -13.09
CA ALA A 279 -0.85 1.82 -11.76
C ALA A 279 -0.95 0.29 -11.83
N PHE A 280 -1.86 -0.22 -12.64
CA PHE A 280 -2.08 -1.65 -12.81
C PHE A 280 -0.89 -2.37 -13.45
N THR A 281 -0.32 -1.80 -14.52
CA THR A 281 0.81 -2.43 -15.25
C THR A 281 2.12 -2.36 -14.49
N THR A 282 2.31 -1.32 -13.67
CA THR A 282 3.51 -1.15 -12.84
C THR A 282 3.36 -1.78 -11.46
N ALA A 283 2.14 -2.21 -11.09
CA ALA A 283 1.78 -2.61 -9.72
C ALA A 283 2.18 -1.54 -8.69
N ASN A 284 2.11 -0.26 -9.10
CA ASN A 284 2.52 0.88 -8.28
C ASN A 284 1.62 2.10 -8.57
N SER A 285 0.83 2.50 -7.60
CA SER A 285 -0.08 3.65 -7.71
C SER A 285 0.68 4.98 -7.84
N GLU A 286 1.89 5.08 -7.31
CA GLU A 286 2.72 6.29 -7.34
C GLU A 286 3.16 6.63 -8.76
N ALA A 287 3.46 5.63 -9.57
CA ALA A 287 3.84 5.82 -10.97
C ALA A 287 2.72 6.49 -11.78
N ALA A 288 1.48 6.38 -11.32
CA ALA A 288 0.32 6.98 -11.97
C ALA A 288 0.03 8.42 -11.52
N LEU A 289 0.58 8.86 -10.38
CA LEU A 289 0.28 10.18 -9.81
C LEU A 289 0.49 11.36 -10.79
N PRO A 290 1.64 11.49 -11.48
CA PRO A 290 1.85 12.62 -12.40
C PRO A 290 0.76 12.70 -13.47
N LYS A 291 0.36 11.54 -13.99
CA LYS A 291 -0.68 11.47 -15.02
C LYS A 291 -2.07 11.74 -14.46
N ALA A 292 -2.33 11.31 -13.22
CA ALA A 292 -3.56 11.63 -12.53
C ALA A 292 -3.70 13.14 -12.29
N PHE A 293 -2.62 13.83 -11.92
CA PHE A 293 -2.59 15.29 -11.82
C PHE A 293 -3.00 15.96 -13.12
N ASP A 294 -2.30 15.66 -14.20
CA ASP A 294 -2.57 16.24 -15.53
C ASP A 294 -4.02 16.00 -15.99
N ASN A 295 -4.51 14.79 -15.79
CA ASN A 295 -5.83 14.42 -16.26
C ASN A 295 -6.95 15.05 -15.41
N MET A 296 -6.75 15.24 -14.10
CA MET A 296 -7.71 15.94 -13.24
C MET A 296 -7.74 17.44 -13.52
N GLU A 297 -6.61 18.07 -13.80
CA GLU A 297 -6.56 19.47 -14.26
C GLU A 297 -7.29 19.64 -15.60
N LYS A 298 -7.10 18.73 -16.55
CA LYS A 298 -7.81 18.72 -17.84
C LYS A 298 -9.31 18.48 -17.69
N LEU A 299 -9.71 17.74 -16.64
CA LEU A 299 -11.13 17.53 -16.31
C LEU A 299 -11.79 18.80 -15.75
N GLY A 300 -11.00 19.83 -15.42
CA GLY A 300 -11.47 21.12 -14.90
C GLY A 300 -11.34 21.27 -13.38
N VAL A 301 -10.66 20.34 -12.70
CA VAL A 301 -10.40 20.48 -11.26
C VAL A 301 -9.28 21.51 -11.04
N PRO A 302 -9.48 22.53 -10.19
CA PRO A 302 -8.45 23.52 -9.92
C PRO A 302 -7.15 22.91 -9.40
N ARG A 303 -6.02 23.37 -9.95
CA ARG A 303 -4.67 22.83 -9.62
C ARG A 303 -4.37 22.77 -8.13
N GLY A 304 -4.79 23.79 -7.35
CA GLY A 304 -4.60 23.80 -5.90
C GLY A 304 -5.37 22.69 -5.15
N ILE A 305 -6.53 22.27 -5.68
CA ILE A 305 -7.31 21.15 -5.13
C ILE A 305 -6.65 19.84 -5.52
N VAL A 306 -6.28 19.68 -6.78
CA VAL A 306 -5.59 18.47 -7.27
C VAL A 306 -4.29 18.26 -6.52
N GLY A 307 -3.47 19.32 -6.39
CA GLY A 307 -2.18 19.31 -5.72
C GLY A 307 -2.24 18.96 -4.23
N PHE A 308 -3.38 19.19 -3.57
CA PHE A 308 -3.58 18.83 -2.18
C PHE A 308 -4.29 17.46 -2.02
N VAL A 309 -5.43 17.27 -2.70
CA VAL A 309 -6.31 16.13 -2.45
C VAL A 309 -5.71 14.82 -2.99
N LEU A 310 -5.03 14.83 -4.15
CA LEU A 310 -4.44 13.60 -4.69
C LEU A 310 -3.32 13.02 -3.81
N PRO A 311 -2.30 13.81 -3.36
CA PRO A 311 -1.29 13.28 -2.46
C PRO A 311 -1.86 12.91 -1.09
N ALA A 312 -2.78 13.71 -0.55
CA ALA A 312 -3.45 13.39 0.71
C ALA A 312 -4.26 12.09 0.62
N GLY A 313 -5.05 11.92 -0.45
CA GLY A 313 -5.82 10.70 -0.70
C GLY A 313 -4.92 9.48 -0.88
N TYR A 314 -3.82 9.63 -1.61
CA TYR A 314 -2.83 8.58 -1.78
C TYR A 314 -2.20 8.13 -0.45
N THR A 315 -2.01 9.05 0.50
CA THR A 315 -1.38 8.75 1.79
C THR A 315 -2.38 8.28 2.85
N PHE A 316 -3.57 8.90 2.90
CA PHE A 316 -4.53 8.72 4.01
C PHE A 316 -5.78 7.90 3.64
N ASN A 317 -6.05 7.66 2.36
CA ASN A 317 -7.27 7.00 1.90
C ASN A 317 -6.95 5.81 0.98
N LEU A 318 -6.39 4.76 1.56
CA LEU A 318 -6.00 3.53 0.87
C LEU A 318 -7.14 2.49 0.91
N ASP A 319 -8.29 2.81 0.31
CA ASP A 319 -9.49 1.97 0.36
C ASP A 319 -9.27 0.53 -0.13
N GLY A 320 -8.43 0.36 -1.16
CA GLY A 320 -8.05 -0.98 -1.65
C GLY A 320 -7.27 -1.79 -0.61
N SER A 321 -6.38 -1.14 0.14
CA SER A 321 -5.65 -1.78 1.25
C SER A 321 -6.58 -2.08 2.42
N THR A 322 -7.52 -1.19 2.73
CA THR A 322 -8.54 -1.40 3.78
C THR A 322 -9.41 -2.59 3.45
N LEU A 323 -9.88 -2.72 2.20
CA LEU A 323 -10.61 -3.89 1.72
C LEU A 323 -9.79 -5.17 1.85
N HIS A 324 -8.50 -5.14 1.47
CA HIS A 324 -7.60 -6.28 1.59
C HIS A 324 -7.41 -6.73 3.04
N LEU A 325 -7.31 -5.78 3.97
CA LEU A 325 -7.20 -6.09 5.41
C LEU A 325 -8.51 -6.58 6.02
N ALA A 326 -9.65 -6.21 5.46
CA ALA A 326 -10.97 -6.61 5.92
C ALA A 326 -11.39 -8.01 5.43
N VAL A 327 -10.88 -8.44 4.27
CA VAL A 327 -11.11 -9.75 3.64
C VAL A 327 -10.08 -10.77 4.07
#